data_920e0cd5f45a00eb21a9a0691e987c8b
#
_entry.id   920e0cd5f45a00eb21a9a0691e987c8b
#
_cell.length_a   1.000
_cell.length_b   1.000
_cell.length_c   1.000
_cell.angle_alpha   90.00
_cell.angle_beta   90.00
_cell.angle_gamma   90.00
#
_symmetry.space_group_name_H-M   'P 1'
#
loop_
_entity.id
_entity.type
_entity.pdbx_description
1 polymer ?
#
loop_
_entity_poly.entity_id
_entity_poly.type
_entity_poly.pdbx_seq_one_letter_code
_entity_poly.pdbx_strand_id
1 'polypeptide(L)'
;MNIHRVVRDLVATSRIPALQHKSLRVVKDHTGDLAVALDPVGCRPGDFVITMRTSAARYAATGDKSIPTDLTIGGIIDHWSEERWRD
;
A
#
# COMPACT_ATOMS: atom_id res chain seq x y z
N MET A 1 2.47 1.49 11.65
CA MET A 1 2.05 0.34 10.83
C MET A 1 0.57 0.10 10.99
N ASN A 2 -0.04 -0.40 9.96
CA ASN A 2 -1.47 -0.64 9.95
C ASN A 2 -1.78 -1.84 9.04
N ILE A 3 -3.03 -2.32 9.10
CA ILE A 3 -3.50 -3.38 8.22
C ILE A 3 -4.49 -2.76 7.24
N HIS A 4 -4.29 -3.05 5.96
CA HIS A 4 -5.19 -2.65 4.90
C HIS A 4 -5.52 -3.84 4.02
N ARG A 5 -6.60 -3.73 3.26
CA ARG A 5 -6.95 -4.69 2.22
C ARG A 5 -6.77 -4.04 0.86
N VAL A 6 -6.11 -4.74 -0.05
CA VAL A 6 -5.95 -4.25 -1.42
C VAL A 6 -7.30 -4.34 -2.13
N VAL A 7 -7.77 -3.22 -2.67
CA VAL A 7 -9.06 -3.14 -3.36
C VAL A 7 -8.87 -3.34 -4.86
N ARG A 8 -7.91 -2.61 -5.44
CA ARG A 8 -7.64 -2.66 -6.88
C ARG A 8 -6.30 -2.02 -7.20
N ASP A 9 -5.85 -2.23 -8.42
CA ASP A 9 -4.71 -1.52 -8.98
C ASP A 9 -5.08 -0.08 -9.26
N LEU A 10 -4.10 0.80 -9.18
CA LEU A 10 -4.25 2.18 -9.58
C LEU A 10 -3.36 2.45 -10.79
N VAL A 11 -3.96 2.91 -11.87
CA VAL A 11 -3.23 3.28 -13.08
C VAL A 11 -3.23 4.79 -13.21
N ALA A 12 -2.04 5.39 -13.28
CA ALA A 12 -1.88 6.82 -13.53
C ALA A 12 -0.85 6.99 -14.64
N THR A 13 -1.27 7.60 -15.75
CA THR A 13 -0.40 7.75 -16.92
C THR A 13 0.52 8.97 -16.82
N SER A 14 0.12 9.99 -16.06
CA SER A 14 0.95 11.17 -15.79
C SER A 14 1.39 11.15 -14.34
N ARG A 15 2.68 11.05 -14.11
CA ARG A 15 3.26 10.98 -12.77
C ARG A 15 4.51 11.84 -12.70
N ILE A 16 4.81 12.35 -11.52
CA ILE A 16 6.11 12.96 -11.27
C ILE A 16 7.21 11.89 -11.44
N PRO A 17 8.44 12.26 -11.82
CA PRO A 17 9.51 11.29 -12.11
C PRO A 17 9.76 10.31 -10.96
N ALA A 18 9.66 10.78 -9.71
CA ALA A 18 9.91 9.92 -8.55
C ALA A 18 8.92 8.75 -8.42
N LEU A 19 7.73 8.86 -9.03
CA LEU A 19 6.71 7.82 -8.99
C LEU A 19 6.61 7.01 -10.28
N GLN A 20 7.41 7.35 -11.30
CA GLN A 20 7.39 6.59 -12.55
C GLN A 20 7.84 5.15 -12.30
N HIS A 21 7.17 4.21 -12.98
CA HIS A 21 7.46 2.77 -12.88
C HIS A 21 7.21 2.17 -11.48
N LYS A 22 6.56 2.90 -10.59
CA LYS A 22 6.17 2.37 -9.28
C LYS A 22 4.76 1.79 -9.38
N SER A 23 4.56 0.62 -8.79
CA SER A 23 3.22 0.03 -8.69
C SER A 23 2.44 0.71 -7.59
N LEU A 24 1.21 1.11 -7.90
CA LEU A 24 0.32 1.76 -6.95
C LEU A 24 -0.92 0.90 -6.76
N ARG A 25 -1.42 0.86 -5.53
CA ARG A 25 -2.63 0.12 -5.19
C ARG A 25 -3.59 1.02 -4.44
N VAL A 26 -4.88 0.82 -4.66
CA VAL A 26 -5.90 1.39 -3.79
C VAL A 26 -6.14 0.38 -2.68
N VAL A 27 -6.02 0.83 -1.43
CA VAL A 27 -6.22 0.01 -0.25
C VAL A 27 -7.29 0.61 0.62
N LYS A 28 -7.97 -0.22 1.43
CA LYS A 28 -8.94 0.27 2.42
C LYS A 28 -8.61 -0.26 3.79
N ASP A 29 -8.89 0.53 4.82
CA ASP A 29 -8.74 0.11 6.21
C ASP A 29 -10.03 -0.54 6.73
N HIS A 30 -10.04 -0.91 8.01
CA HIS A 30 -11.18 -1.57 8.64
C HIS A 30 -12.40 -0.66 8.77
N THR A 31 -12.25 0.64 8.61
CA THR A 31 -13.37 1.60 8.63
C THR A 31 -13.94 1.84 7.24
N GLY A 32 -13.31 1.32 6.21
CA GLY A 32 -13.71 1.51 4.83
C GLY A 32 -13.06 2.71 4.14
N ASP A 33 -12.17 3.43 4.81
CA ASP A 33 -11.46 4.55 4.21
C ASP A 33 -10.45 4.07 3.18
N LEU A 34 -10.43 4.74 2.04
CA LEU A 34 -9.53 4.41 0.94
C LEU A 34 -8.26 5.25 1.01
N ALA A 35 -7.16 4.65 0.57
CA ALA A 35 -5.87 5.32 0.44
C ALA A 35 -5.12 4.74 -0.74
N VAL A 36 -4.09 5.44 -1.18
CA VAL A 36 -3.18 4.97 -2.22
C VAL A 36 -1.85 4.58 -1.57
N ALA A 37 -1.36 3.40 -1.90
CA ALA A 37 -0.11 2.89 -1.35
C ALA A 37 0.84 2.47 -2.46
N LEU A 38 2.14 2.66 -2.25
CA LEU A 38 3.17 2.04 -3.09
C LEU A 38 3.22 0.55 -2.79
N ASP A 39 3.39 -0.26 -3.83
CA ASP A 39 3.44 -1.71 -3.71
C ASP A 39 4.76 -2.27 -4.24
N PRO A 40 5.79 -2.37 -3.41
CA PRO A 40 7.05 -3.02 -3.80
C PRO A 40 7.00 -4.54 -3.69
N VAL A 41 5.91 -5.10 -3.16
CA VAL A 41 5.78 -6.53 -2.87
C VAL A 41 5.13 -7.30 -4.01
N GLY A 42 4.15 -6.70 -4.70
CA GLY A 42 3.40 -7.36 -5.76
C GLY A 42 2.09 -7.96 -5.27
N CYS A 43 1.29 -7.16 -4.58
CA CYS A 43 0.01 -7.61 -4.04
C CYS A 43 -1.08 -7.65 -5.10
N ARG A 44 -2.16 -8.37 -4.79
CA ARG A 44 -3.33 -8.49 -5.65
C ARG A 44 -4.58 -8.03 -4.91
N PRO A 45 -5.63 -7.64 -5.63
CA PRO A 45 -6.91 -7.33 -5.00
C PRO A 45 -7.37 -8.48 -4.10
N GLY A 46 -7.83 -8.14 -2.91
CA GLY A 46 -8.25 -9.09 -1.89
C GLY A 46 -7.19 -9.43 -0.86
N ASP A 47 -5.91 -9.17 -1.14
CA ASP A 47 -4.84 -9.42 -0.18
C ASP A 47 -4.96 -8.48 1.02
N PHE A 48 -4.73 -9.01 2.21
CA PHE A 48 -4.50 -8.20 3.41
C PHE A 48 -3.02 -7.94 3.54
N VAL A 49 -2.67 -6.71 3.85
CA VAL A 49 -1.29 -6.24 3.79
C VAL A 49 -0.94 -5.43 5.03
N ILE A 50 0.35 -5.42 5.36
CA ILE A 50 0.91 -4.52 6.35
C ILE A 50 1.31 -3.24 5.62
N THR A 51 0.88 -2.10 6.12
CA THR A 51 1.22 -0.80 5.55
C THR A 51 2.02 0.03 6.53
N MET A 52 2.88 0.89 6.00
CA MET A 52 3.74 1.80 6.76
C MET A 52 3.61 3.21 6.22
N ARG A 53 3.80 4.20 7.09
CA ARG A 53 3.66 5.62 6.74
C ARG A 53 4.96 6.37 6.96
N THR A 54 5.02 7.57 6.41
CA THR A 54 6.08 8.56 6.59
C THR A 54 7.44 8.13 6.06
N SER A 55 8.53 8.50 6.75
CA SER A 55 9.87 8.16 6.28
C SER A 55 10.12 6.65 6.25
N ALA A 56 9.49 5.88 7.13
CA ALA A 56 9.59 4.42 7.11
C ALA A 56 8.99 3.85 5.81
N ALA A 57 7.86 4.41 5.37
CA ALA A 57 7.23 3.99 4.13
C ALA A 57 8.12 4.28 2.92
N ARG A 58 8.71 5.46 2.87
CA ARG A 58 9.61 5.83 1.77
C ARG A 58 10.82 4.92 1.71
N TYR A 59 11.42 4.67 2.84
CA TYR A 59 12.59 3.80 2.92
C TYR A 59 12.25 2.37 2.51
N ALA A 60 11.14 1.84 3.00
CA ALA A 60 10.71 0.48 2.67
C ALA A 60 10.41 0.32 1.18
N ALA A 61 9.86 1.35 0.55
CA ALA A 61 9.49 1.30 -0.87
C ALA A 61 10.71 1.24 -1.78
N THR A 62 11.78 1.95 -1.45
CA THR A 62 12.85 2.20 -2.42
C THR A 62 14.24 2.18 -1.80
N GLY A 63 14.37 2.25 -0.49
CA GLY A 63 15.62 2.55 0.16
C GLY A 63 16.04 4.02 0.01
N ASP A 64 15.16 4.86 -0.56
CA ASP A 64 15.45 6.25 -0.89
C ASP A 64 14.39 7.17 -0.27
N LYS A 65 14.83 8.03 0.64
CA LYS A 65 13.94 8.95 1.35
C LYS A 65 13.40 10.07 0.47
N SER A 66 13.90 10.23 -0.74
CA SER A 66 13.42 11.25 -1.68
C SER A 66 12.09 10.90 -2.33
N ILE A 67 11.63 9.66 -2.25
CA ILE A 67 10.37 9.24 -2.86
C ILE A 67 9.19 9.84 -2.09
N PRO A 68 8.31 10.62 -2.76
CA PRO A 68 7.20 11.31 -2.10
C PRO A 68 6.01 10.36 -1.92
N THR A 69 6.06 9.53 -0.90
CA THR A 69 4.95 8.66 -0.53
C THR A 69 4.73 8.73 0.98
N ASP A 70 3.48 8.62 1.40
CA ASP A 70 3.12 8.55 2.81
C ASP A 70 2.59 7.16 3.21
N LEU A 71 2.43 6.25 2.25
CA LEU A 71 1.95 4.90 2.54
C LEU A 71 2.60 3.90 1.62
N THR A 72 3.15 2.84 2.20
CA THR A 72 3.80 1.75 1.46
C THR A 72 3.39 0.41 2.04
N ILE A 73 3.15 -0.55 1.15
CA ILE A 73 2.89 -1.93 1.54
C ILE A 73 4.23 -2.59 1.89
N GLY A 74 4.33 -3.11 3.11
CA GLY A 74 5.54 -3.77 3.60
C GLY A 74 5.50 -5.28 3.55
N GLY A 75 4.32 -5.86 3.39
CA GLY A 75 4.19 -7.32 3.32
C GLY A 75 2.76 -7.77 3.15
N ILE A 76 2.58 -9.02 2.74
CA ILE A 76 1.29 -9.67 2.62
C ILE A 76 1.06 -10.50 3.88
N ILE A 77 -0.13 -10.41 4.45
CA ILE A 77 -0.50 -11.17 5.64
C ILE A 77 -1.14 -12.48 5.19
N ASP A 78 -0.50 -13.59 5.55
CA ASP A 78 -1.00 -14.91 5.13
C ASP A 78 -2.06 -15.47 6.08
N HIS A 79 -1.88 -15.26 7.38
CA HIS A 79 -2.79 -15.79 8.41
C HIS A 79 -3.06 -14.78 9.49
N TRP A 80 -4.34 -14.50 9.74
CA TRP A 80 -4.78 -13.66 10.84
C TRP A 80 -6.30 -13.75 10.98
N SER A 81 -6.87 -13.24 12.10
CA SER A 81 -8.32 -13.20 12.27
C SER A 81 -8.91 -11.99 11.55
N GLU A 82 -9.77 -12.25 10.56
CA GLU A 82 -10.36 -11.22 9.72
C GLU A 82 -11.72 -10.74 10.22
N GLU A 83 -12.12 -11.09 11.43
CA GLU A 83 -13.49 -10.83 11.91
C GLU A 83 -13.87 -9.36 11.84
N ARG A 84 -12.93 -8.47 12.10
CA ARG A 84 -13.16 -7.02 12.05
C ARG A 84 -13.31 -6.48 10.62
N TRP A 85 -13.05 -7.31 9.62
CA TRP A 85 -13.12 -6.92 8.23
C TRP A 85 -14.38 -7.42 7.54
N ARG A 86 -15.28 -8.00 8.27
CA ARG A 86 -16.58 -8.41 7.74
C ARG A 86 -17.43 -7.18 7.47
N ASP A 87 -18.00 -7.17 6.33
CA ASP A 87 -18.90 -6.10 5.88
C ASP A 87 -20.30 -6.26 6.46
#